data_fb7b609417ca54942855c1c015ae4500
#
_entry.id   fb7b609417ca54942855c1c015ae4500
#
_cell.length_a   1.000
_cell.length_b   1.000
_cell.length_c   1.000
_cell.angle_alpha   90.00
_cell.angle_beta   90.00
_cell.angle_gamma   90.00
#
_symmetry.space_group_name_H-M   'P 1'
#
loop_
_entity.id
_entity.type
_entity.pdbx_description
1 polymer ?
#
loop_
_entity_poly.entity_id
_entity_poly.type
_entity_poly.pdbx_seq_one_letter_code
_entity_poly.pdbx_strand_id
1 'polypeptide(L)'
;EKNIQDPRSIDEYFEYMRIEPEDREKLLKDYSHGMKNKMQMLINIIARPNVLLLDEPMTSLDVVVAEEMKHLLRSLKQGRVTIFSTHIMDLALDLCDEIVLLNHGELEAIPKEDLDNDEFKERILAALREEDHE
;
A
#
# COMPACT_ATOMS: atom_id res chain seq x y z
N GLU A 1 0.02 -5.11 26.48
CA GLU A 1 -1.32 -4.78 25.95
C GLU A 1 -1.29 -3.31 25.55
N LYS A 2 -1.21 -3.04 24.23
CA LYS A 2 -1.43 -1.69 23.72
C LYS A 2 -2.92 -1.39 23.90
N ASN A 3 -3.25 -0.32 24.61
CA ASN A 3 -4.60 0.23 24.64
C ASN A 3 -5.01 0.60 23.21
N ILE A 4 -5.81 -0.26 22.59
CA ILE A 4 -6.43 0.02 21.28
C ILE A 4 -7.49 1.09 21.55
N GLN A 5 -7.19 2.33 21.17
CA GLN A 5 -8.07 3.49 21.39
C GLN A 5 -9.10 3.69 20.26
N ASP A 6 -9.23 2.71 19.36
CA ASP A 6 -10.24 2.80 18.30
C ASP A 6 -11.58 2.27 18.84
N PRO A 7 -12.65 3.08 18.85
CA PRO A 7 -13.94 2.67 19.38
C PRO A 7 -14.72 1.73 18.46
N ARG A 8 -14.21 1.46 17.24
CA ARG A 8 -14.90 0.59 16.28
C ARG A 8 -14.94 -0.85 16.78
N SER A 9 -16.09 -1.51 16.60
CA SER A 9 -16.25 -2.94 16.81
C SER A 9 -15.54 -3.75 15.72
N ILE A 10 -15.38 -5.05 15.94
CA ILE A 10 -14.81 -5.98 14.94
C ILE A 10 -15.67 -5.97 13.66
N ASP A 11 -16.99 -5.92 13.79
CA ASP A 11 -17.90 -5.89 12.65
C ASP A 11 -17.74 -4.62 11.82
N GLU A 12 -17.62 -3.45 12.46
CA GLU A 12 -17.35 -2.19 11.77
C GLU A 12 -16.01 -2.21 11.03
N TYR A 13 -15.00 -2.92 11.55
CA TYR A 13 -13.75 -3.11 10.83
C TYR A 13 -13.91 -4.03 9.62
N PHE A 14 -14.67 -5.11 9.73
CA PHE A 14 -14.95 -5.97 8.59
C PHE A 14 -15.72 -5.25 7.49
N GLU A 15 -16.70 -4.44 7.85
CA GLU A 15 -17.43 -3.59 6.90
C GLU A 15 -16.51 -2.57 6.22
N TYR A 16 -15.65 -1.91 6.99
CA TYR A 16 -14.67 -0.96 6.46
C TYR A 16 -13.72 -1.60 5.44
N MET A 17 -13.32 -2.86 5.69
CA MET A 17 -12.47 -3.65 4.78
C MET A 17 -13.25 -4.35 3.68
N ARG A 18 -14.58 -4.19 3.63
CA ARG A 18 -15.47 -4.88 2.69
C ARG A 18 -15.24 -6.40 2.69
N ILE A 19 -15.21 -6.98 3.89
CA ILE A 19 -15.15 -8.43 4.09
C ILE A 19 -16.58 -8.92 4.29
N GLU A 20 -17.04 -9.74 3.34
CA GLU A 20 -18.40 -10.25 3.34
C GLU A 20 -18.70 -11.09 4.59
N PRO A 21 -19.93 -11.07 5.12
CA PRO A 21 -20.28 -11.82 6.33
C PRO A 21 -19.95 -13.31 6.27
N GLU A 22 -20.10 -13.93 5.11
CA GLU A 22 -19.80 -15.35 4.87
C GLU A 22 -18.31 -15.68 4.92
N ASP A 23 -17.44 -14.68 4.78
CA ASP A 23 -15.99 -14.82 4.82
C ASP A 23 -15.42 -14.59 6.23
N ARG A 24 -16.16 -13.94 7.12
CA ARG A 24 -15.67 -13.54 8.45
C ARG A 24 -15.32 -14.71 9.36
N GLU A 25 -15.99 -15.86 9.16
CA GLU A 25 -15.77 -17.08 9.95
C GLU A 25 -14.80 -18.07 9.29
N LYS A 26 -14.34 -17.79 8.05
CA LYS A 26 -13.37 -18.64 7.36
C LYS A 26 -11.99 -18.57 8.03
N LEU A 27 -11.25 -19.67 7.97
CA LEU A 27 -9.87 -19.67 8.40
C LEU A 27 -9.00 -18.84 7.43
N LEU A 28 -7.98 -18.16 7.93
CA LEU A 28 -7.07 -17.36 7.10
C LEU A 28 -6.40 -18.14 5.96
N LYS A 29 -6.20 -19.46 6.14
CA LYS A 29 -5.66 -20.32 5.08
C LYS A 29 -6.58 -20.41 3.85
N ASP A 30 -7.90 -20.27 4.07
CA ASP A 30 -8.94 -20.40 3.05
C ASP A 30 -9.26 -19.05 2.37
N TYR A 31 -8.62 -17.96 2.82
CA TYR A 31 -8.74 -16.65 2.23
C TYR A 31 -7.99 -16.56 0.91
N SER A 32 -8.55 -15.82 -0.05
CA SER A 32 -7.84 -15.41 -1.26
C SER A 32 -6.63 -14.54 -0.91
N HIS A 33 -5.72 -14.35 -1.86
CA HIS A 33 -4.56 -13.47 -1.67
C HIS A 33 -4.98 -12.04 -1.31
N GLY A 34 -5.95 -11.48 -2.03
CA GLY A 34 -6.51 -10.15 -1.76
C GLY A 34 -7.15 -10.04 -0.36
N MET A 35 -7.87 -11.07 0.08
CA MET A 35 -8.45 -11.09 1.43
C MET A 35 -7.37 -11.16 2.51
N LYS A 36 -6.29 -11.92 2.29
CA LYS A 36 -5.14 -11.96 3.21
C LYS A 36 -4.49 -10.58 3.33
N ASN A 37 -4.31 -9.88 2.22
CA ASN A 37 -3.77 -8.52 2.20
C ASN A 37 -4.68 -7.55 2.95
N LYS A 38 -6.00 -7.62 2.74
CA LYS A 38 -6.98 -6.83 3.51
C LYS A 38 -6.86 -7.08 5.02
N MET A 39 -6.76 -8.34 5.45
CA MET A 39 -6.60 -8.68 6.87
C MET A 39 -5.28 -8.17 7.45
N GLN A 40 -4.19 -8.24 6.71
CA GLN A 40 -2.91 -7.69 7.12
C GLN A 40 -2.97 -6.17 7.28
N MET A 41 -3.61 -5.47 6.32
CA MET A 41 -3.86 -4.03 6.43
C MET A 41 -4.73 -3.69 7.64
N LEU A 42 -5.79 -4.47 7.89
CA LEU A 42 -6.66 -4.28 9.04
C LEU A 42 -5.88 -4.31 10.36
N ILE A 43 -4.97 -5.27 10.52
CA ILE A 43 -4.10 -5.35 11.70
C ILE A 43 -3.28 -4.06 11.87
N ASN A 44 -2.74 -3.53 10.77
CA ASN A 44 -1.98 -2.26 10.79
C ASN A 44 -2.86 -1.05 11.12
N ILE A 45 -4.11 -1.05 10.67
CA ILE A 45 -5.09 0.01 11.01
C ILE A 45 -5.39 -0.02 12.51
N ILE A 46 -5.65 -1.20 13.07
CA ILE A 46 -5.96 -1.39 14.50
C ILE A 46 -4.75 -1.08 15.37
N ALA A 47 -3.56 -1.53 14.97
CA ALA A 47 -2.32 -1.33 15.72
C ALA A 47 -1.86 0.14 15.76
N ARG A 48 -2.28 0.96 14.80
CA ARG A 48 -1.96 2.40 14.69
C ARG A 48 -0.46 2.71 14.92
N PRO A 49 0.46 2.09 14.16
CA PRO A 49 1.87 2.42 14.30
C PRO A 49 2.13 3.87 13.86
N ASN A 50 3.09 4.54 14.48
CA ASN A 50 3.52 5.87 14.02
C ASN A 50 4.26 5.81 12.68
N VAL A 51 4.94 4.69 12.42
CA VAL A 51 5.63 4.40 11.16
C VAL A 51 5.15 3.06 10.65
N LEU A 52 4.66 3.03 9.41
CA LEU A 52 4.19 1.84 8.71
C LEU A 52 5.08 1.60 7.50
N LEU A 53 5.65 0.41 7.42
CA LEU A 53 6.46 -0.04 6.29
C LEU A 53 5.70 -1.15 5.55
N LEU A 54 5.54 -1.02 4.24
CA LEU A 54 4.85 -1.98 3.40
C LEU A 54 5.71 -2.31 2.19
N ASP A 55 5.89 -3.59 1.92
CA ASP A 55 6.61 -4.07 0.77
C ASP A 55 5.60 -4.55 -0.28
N GLU A 56 5.62 -3.91 -1.45
CA GLU A 56 4.76 -4.21 -2.60
C GLU A 56 3.28 -4.49 -2.23
N PRO A 57 2.59 -3.59 -1.50
CA PRO A 57 1.29 -3.88 -0.91
C PRO A 57 0.16 -4.10 -1.93
N MET A 58 0.42 -3.82 -3.21
CA MET A 58 -0.57 -3.90 -4.29
C MET A 58 -0.29 -5.02 -5.28
N THR A 59 0.81 -5.75 -5.13
CA THR A 59 1.21 -6.82 -6.07
C THR A 59 0.19 -7.94 -6.09
N SER A 60 -0.16 -8.40 -7.30
CA SER A 60 -1.07 -9.52 -7.55
C SER A 60 -2.51 -9.33 -7.04
N LEU A 61 -2.95 -8.07 -6.88
CA LEU A 61 -4.34 -7.75 -6.58
C LEU A 61 -5.15 -7.58 -7.89
N ASP A 62 -6.40 -8.01 -7.86
CA ASP A 62 -7.35 -7.63 -8.92
C ASP A 62 -7.71 -6.14 -8.82
N VAL A 63 -8.27 -5.60 -9.90
CA VAL A 63 -8.54 -4.15 -10.04
C VAL A 63 -9.43 -3.62 -8.91
N VAL A 64 -10.44 -4.39 -8.47
CA VAL A 64 -11.38 -3.96 -7.44
C VAL A 64 -10.68 -3.88 -6.08
N VAL A 65 -9.96 -4.94 -5.72
CA VAL A 65 -9.19 -4.99 -4.46
C VAL A 65 -8.09 -3.94 -4.45
N ALA A 66 -7.44 -3.70 -5.60
CA ALA A 66 -6.42 -2.65 -5.74
C ALA A 66 -6.98 -1.26 -5.44
N GLU A 67 -8.16 -0.90 -5.97
CA GLU A 67 -8.80 0.39 -5.67
C GLU A 67 -9.20 0.51 -4.19
N GLU A 68 -9.72 -0.54 -3.59
CA GLU A 68 -10.01 -0.57 -2.16
C GLU A 68 -8.75 -0.35 -1.32
N MET A 69 -7.65 -0.99 -1.70
CA MET A 69 -6.37 -0.85 -1.03
C MET A 69 -5.79 0.56 -1.16
N LYS A 70 -5.94 1.23 -2.31
CA LYS A 70 -5.58 2.64 -2.48
C LYS A 70 -6.34 3.53 -1.50
N HIS A 71 -7.65 3.34 -1.37
CA HIS A 71 -8.45 4.09 -0.40
C HIS A 71 -7.98 3.87 1.04
N LEU A 72 -7.62 2.64 1.40
CA LEU A 72 -7.05 2.33 2.71
C LEU A 72 -5.72 3.03 2.94
N LEU A 73 -4.80 2.95 1.99
CA LEU A 73 -3.50 3.62 2.07
C LEU A 73 -3.64 5.13 2.23
N ARG A 74 -4.55 5.76 1.48
CA ARG A 74 -4.87 7.20 1.66
C ARG A 74 -5.37 7.51 3.06
N SER A 75 -6.24 6.67 3.63
CA SER A 75 -6.77 6.86 4.98
C SER A 75 -5.69 6.71 6.06
N LEU A 76 -4.65 5.94 5.79
CA LEU A 76 -3.53 5.70 6.70
C LEU A 76 -2.52 6.84 6.75
N LYS A 77 -2.51 7.77 5.78
CA LYS A 77 -1.55 8.90 5.74
C LYS A 77 -1.69 9.86 6.92
N GLN A 78 -2.89 10.04 7.46
CA GLN A 78 -3.14 11.05 8.49
C GLN A 78 -2.47 10.69 9.82
N GLY A 79 -1.57 11.56 10.27
CA GLY A 79 -0.95 11.48 11.59
C GLY A 79 0.13 10.40 11.74
N ARG A 80 0.65 9.85 10.61
CA ARG A 80 1.72 8.85 10.63
C ARG A 80 2.61 8.96 9.40
N VAL A 81 3.78 8.34 9.47
CA VAL A 81 4.66 8.12 8.33
C VAL A 81 4.35 6.76 7.72
N THR A 82 4.00 6.72 6.43
CA THR A 82 3.81 5.48 5.69
C THR A 82 4.83 5.42 4.57
N ILE A 83 5.64 4.38 4.54
CA ILE A 83 6.63 4.11 3.50
C ILE A 83 6.25 2.80 2.84
N PHE A 84 6.16 2.77 1.53
CA PHE A 84 5.93 1.54 0.79
C PHE A 84 6.79 1.46 -0.46
N SER A 85 7.22 0.23 -0.80
CA SER A 85 7.85 -0.05 -2.08
C SER A 85 6.79 -0.30 -3.15
N THR A 86 7.05 0.08 -4.38
CA THR A 86 6.23 -0.29 -5.54
C THR A 86 7.00 -0.08 -6.85
N HIS A 87 6.76 -0.96 -7.81
CA HIS A 87 7.18 -0.79 -9.20
C HIS A 87 6.08 -0.14 -10.08
N ILE A 88 4.93 0.20 -9.49
CA ILE A 88 3.79 0.82 -10.18
C ILE A 88 3.89 2.34 -10.04
N MET A 89 4.41 3.01 -11.07
CA MET A 89 4.62 4.46 -11.07
C MET A 89 3.34 5.24 -10.77
N ASP A 90 2.23 4.93 -11.43
CA ASP A 90 0.95 5.62 -11.25
C ASP A 90 0.46 5.55 -9.80
N LEU A 91 0.76 4.45 -9.10
CA LEU A 91 0.43 4.30 -7.69
C LEU A 91 1.27 5.25 -6.81
N ALA A 92 2.57 5.33 -7.09
CA ALA A 92 3.47 6.24 -6.36
C ALA A 92 3.06 7.70 -6.57
N LEU A 93 2.77 8.11 -7.81
CA LEU A 93 2.32 9.47 -8.14
C LEU A 93 0.99 9.82 -7.46
N ASP A 94 0.06 8.87 -7.37
CA ASP A 94 -1.27 9.07 -6.79
C ASP A 94 -1.26 9.14 -5.26
N LEU A 95 -0.41 8.34 -4.62
CA LEU A 95 -0.45 8.17 -3.17
C LEU A 95 0.68 8.86 -2.41
N CYS A 96 1.87 9.07 -2.99
CA CYS A 96 3.02 9.54 -2.25
C CYS A 96 3.12 11.07 -2.20
N ASP A 97 3.62 11.59 -1.09
CA ASP A 97 4.00 12.99 -0.95
C ASP A 97 5.46 13.20 -1.39
N GLU A 98 6.29 12.16 -1.19
CA GLU A 98 7.70 12.10 -1.59
C GLU A 98 7.97 10.75 -2.24
N ILE A 99 8.80 10.72 -3.27
CA ILE A 99 9.21 9.52 -3.98
C ILE A 99 10.73 9.43 -3.97
N VAL A 100 11.23 8.22 -3.77
CA VAL A 100 12.65 7.88 -3.84
C VAL A 100 12.80 6.70 -4.80
N LEU A 101 13.63 6.87 -5.82
CA LEU A 101 14.00 5.79 -6.72
C LEU A 101 15.14 4.97 -6.08
N LEU A 102 14.97 3.66 -6.02
CA LEU A 102 16.04 2.72 -5.71
C LEU A 102 16.53 2.13 -7.02
N ASN A 103 17.80 2.35 -7.35
CA ASN A 103 18.42 1.84 -8.56
C ASN A 103 19.83 1.34 -8.26
N HIS A 104 20.17 0.10 -8.60
CA HIS A 104 21.48 -0.54 -8.36
C HIS A 104 22.02 -0.34 -6.92
N GLY A 105 21.11 -0.37 -5.92
CA GLY A 105 21.45 -0.21 -4.50
C GLY A 105 21.65 1.24 -4.06
N GLU A 106 21.42 2.22 -4.92
CA GLU A 106 21.47 3.65 -4.61
C GLU A 106 20.06 4.25 -4.53
N LEU A 107 19.87 5.19 -3.59
CA LEU A 107 18.63 5.91 -3.41
C LEU A 107 18.72 7.32 -3.98
N GLU A 108 17.85 7.67 -4.91
CA GLU A 108 17.73 9.00 -5.50
C GLU A 108 16.37 9.62 -5.13
N ALA A 109 16.38 10.73 -4.39
CA ALA A 109 15.16 11.47 -4.11
C ALA A 109 14.66 12.18 -5.35
N ILE A 110 13.37 12.04 -5.65
CA ILE A 110 12.73 12.60 -6.83
C ILE A 110 11.98 13.88 -6.44
N PRO A 111 12.37 15.06 -6.94
CA PRO A 111 11.63 16.29 -6.74
C PRO A 111 10.20 16.17 -7.32
N LYS A 112 9.22 16.62 -6.56
CA LYS A 112 7.80 16.52 -6.97
C LYS A 112 7.49 17.27 -8.26
N GLU A 113 8.20 18.36 -8.52
CA GLU A 113 8.14 19.16 -9.75
C GLU A 113 8.61 18.40 -11.00
N ASP A 114 9.46 17.40 -10.84
CA ASP A 114 9.95 16.56 -11.93
C ASP A 114 8.98 15.43 -12.29
N LEU A 115 8.04 15.11 -11.41
CA LEU A 115 7.08 14.03 -11.61
C LEU A 115 6.07 14.28 -12.75
N ASP A 116 5.83 15.53 -13.10
CA ASP A 116 4.99 15.93 -14.24
C ASP A 116 5.75 16.00 -15.58
N ASN A 117 7.08 15.83 -15.54
CA ASN A 117 7.93 15.87 -16.72
C ASN A 117 7.97 14.50 -17.41
N ASP A 118 7.53 14.43 -18.67
CA ASP A 118 7.49 13.20 -19.44
C ASP A 118 8.88 12.59 -19.68
N GLU A 119 9.91 13.42 -19.91
CA GLU A 119 11.30 12.97 -20.05
C GLU A 119 11.81 12.29 -18.77
N PHE A 120 11.41 12.81 -17.62
CA PHE A 120 11.75 12.24 -16.34
C PHE A 120 11.03 10.90 -16.08
N LYS A 121 9.74 10.80 -16.44
CA LYS A 121 8.99 9.52 -16.38
C LYS A 121 9.63 8.46 -17.25
N GLU A 122 10.05 8.81 -18.48
CA GLU A 122 10.76 7.89 -19.37
C GLU A 122 12.08 7.40 -18.76
N ARG A 123 12.84 8.27 -18.10
CA ARG A 123 14.08 7.91 -17.39
C ARG A 123 13.82 6.89 -16.27
N ILE A 124 12.80 7.11 -15.46
CA ILE A 124 12.43 6.16 -14.39
C ILE A 124 11.97 4.83 -14.98
N LEU A 125 11.13 4.86 -16.03
CA LEU A 125 10.67 3.65 -16.70
C LEU A 125 11.83 2.86 -17.34
N ALA A 126 12.85 3.55 -17.85
CA ALA A 126 14.04 2.91 -18.37
C ALA A 126 14.83 2.21 -17.24
N ALA A 127 15.04 2.89 -16.11
CA ALA A 127 15.72 2.33 -14.95
C ALA A 127 15.01 1.08 -14.39
N LEU A 128 13.68 1.12 -14.30
CA LEU A 128 12.89 -0.03 -13.84
C LEU A 128 12.91 -1.22 -14.81
N ARG A 129 13.04 -0.96 -16.12
CA ARG A 129 13.12 -2.04 -17.13
C ARG A 129 14.48 -2.75 -17.15
N GLU A 130 15.54 -2.08 -16.76
CA GLU A 130 16.88 -2.68 -16.69
C GLU A 130 16.98 -3.73 -15.56
N GLU A 131 16.25 -3.54 -14.45
CA GLU A 131 16.19 -4.49 -13.34
C GLU A 131 15.40 -5.78 -13.66
N ASP A 132 14.41 -5.73 -14.55
CA ASP A 132 13.62 -6.90 -14.95
C ASP A 132 14.40 -7.91 -15.84
N HIS A 133 15.64 -7.61 -16.24
CA HIS A 133 16.46 -8.41 -17.14
C HIS A 133 17.70 -9.04 -16.48
N GLU A 134 17.92 -8.88 -15.19
CA GLU A 134 18.93 -9.59 -14.39
C GLU A 134 18.30 -10.69 -13.52
#